data_2f8938b4457b9f4b2bcb15d9558941cd
#
_entry.id   2f8938b4457b9f4b2bcb15d9558941cd
#
_cell.length_a   1.000
_cell.length_b   1.000
_cell.length_c   1.000
_cell.angle_alpha   90.00
_cell.angle_beta   90.00
_cell.angle_gamma   90.00
#
_symmetry.space_group_name_H-M   'P 1'
#
loop_
_entity.id
_entity.type
_entity.pdbx_description
1 polymer ?
#
loop_
_entity_poly.entity_id
_entity_poly.type
_entity_poly.pdbx_seq_one_letter_code
_entity_poly.pdbx_strand_id
1 'polypeptide(L)'
;LTAEVLELKANPNRKARGLVIEAQLDKGRGAVATVLVQKGTLRVGDPIACGSCFGKVRAMIDDQGRRVKEAGPSTPVEILGLSAVPEAGETFVSTDSEKEARAFADTYISESKNKLIEDTKAKMSLDDLFSQIQSGNVKELNIIVKADVQGSVEAVKQSLVKLSNEEVVVKVIHGGVGAINESDIILASASN
;
A
#
# COMPACT_ATOMS: atom_id res chain seq x y z
N LEU A 1 -9.35 30.79 6.09
CA LEU A 1 -9.92 31.57 5.00
C LEU A 1 -10.51 30.67 3.89
N THR A 2 -9.71 29.97 3.09
CA THR A 2 -10.24 29.16 1.97
C THR A 2 -11.17 28.04 2.44
N ALA A 3 -10.83 27.32 3.51
CA ALA A 3 -11.67 26.26 4.07
C ALA A 3 -12.99 26.79 4.67
N GLU A 4 -12.97 27.98 5.25
CA GLU A 4 -14.17 28.65 5.77
C GLU A 4 -15.12 29.07 4.64
N VAL A 5 -14.56 29.60 3.54
CA VAL A 5 -15.36 30.00 2.34
C VAL A 5 -16.01 28.80 1.66
N LEU A 6 -15.32 27.63 1.64
CA LEU A 6 -15.84 26.40 1.03
C LEU A 6 -16.85 25.66 1.91
N GLU A 7 -17.01 26.03 3.19
CA GLU A 7 -17.90 25.37 4.17
C GLU A 7 -17.82 23.83 4.13
N LEU A 8 -16.60 23.28 4.08
CA LEU A 8 -16.38 21.85 3.98
C LEU A 8 -16.97 21.12 5.19
N LYS A 9 -17.89 20.18 4.95
CA LYS A 9 -18.59 19.42 5.99
C LYS A 9 -18.39 17.93 5.80
N ALA A 10 -18.27 17.19 6.91
CA ALA A 10 -18.24 15.74 6.92
C ALA A 10 -19.20 15.20 7.97
N ASN A 11 -19.85 14.07 7.68
CA ASN A 11 -20.76 13.43 8.62
C ASN A 11 -19.95 12.48 9.54
N PRO A 12 -19.88 12.75 10.86
CA PRO A 12 -19.19 11.87 11.81
C PRO A 12 -20.00 10.62 12.17
N ASN A 13 -21.34 10.65 11.99
CA ASN A 13 -22.26 9.60 12.39
C ASN A 13 -22.44 8.52 11.33
N ARG A 14 -21.33 8.03 10.76
CA ARG A 14 -21.30 6.93 9.80
C ARG A 14 -20.04 6.08 9.99
N LYS A 15 -19.96 4.95 9.30
CA LYS A 15 -18.74 4.14 9.24
C LYS A 15 -17.55 4.97 8.76
N ALA A 16 -16.42 4.78 9.39
CA ALA A 16 -15.21 5.50 9.07
C ALA A 16 -14.72 5.16 7.65
N ARG A 17 -14.29 6.18 6.95
CA ARG A 17 -13.57 6.08 5.68
C ARG A 17 -12.50 7.17 5.60
N GLY A 18 -11.37 6.82 5.06
CA GLY A 18 -10.26 7.76 4.89
C GLY A 18 -9.15 7.19 4.05
N LEU A 19 -7.97 7.78 4.16
CA LEU A 19 -6.79 7.43 3.38
C LEU A 19 -5.66 6.99 4.30
N VAL A 20 -4.84 6.07 3.82
CA VAL A 20 -3.53 5.76 4.41
C VAL A 20 -2.55 6.83 3.96
N ILE A 21 -1.93 7.51 4.92
CA ILE A 21 -0.87 8.49 4.65
C ILE A 21 0.47 7.78 4.53
N GLU A 22 0.75 6.89 5.49
CA GLU A 22 2.00 6.18 5.62
C GLU A 22 1.77 4.83 6.30
N ALA A 23 2.60 3.85 5.99
CA ALA A 23 2.56 2.57 6.68
C ALA A 23 3.95 1.97 6.81
N GLN A 24 4.19 1.28 7.93
CA GLN A 24 5.47 0.68 8.28
C GLN A 24 5.29 -0.64 9.01
N LEU A 25 6.34 -1.44 9.04
CA LEU A 25 6.40 -2.66 9.83
C LEU A 25 7.27 -2.44 11.07
N ASP A 26 6.63 -2.29 12.21
CA ASP A 26 7.31 -2.16 13.50
C ASP A 26 7.64 -3.54 14.07
N LYS A 27 8.88 -3.74 14.55
CA LYS A 27 9.37 -5.04 15.07
C LYS A 27 8.60 -5.53 16.30
N GLY A 28 8.02 -4.62 17.10
CA GLY A 28 7.29 -4.96 18.33
C GLY A 28 5.78 -4.88 18.19
N ARG A 29 5.29 -3.96 17.34
CA ARG A 29 3.87 -3.63 17.20
C ARG A 29 3.23 -4.25 15.95
N GLY A 30 4.03 -4.78 15.02
CA GLY A 30 3.56 -5.34 13.74
C GLY A 30 3.27 -4.27 12.69
N ALA A 31 2.28 -4.51 11.85
CA ALA A 31 1.86 -3.52 10.84
C ALA A 31 1.22 -2.31 11.52
N VAL A 32 1.78 -1.14 11.26
CA VAL A 32 1.36 0.17 11.77
C VAL A 32 1.06 1.06 10.58
N ALA A 33 -0.07 1.74 10.59
CA ALA A 33 -0.44 2.67 9.53
C ALA A 33 -0.94 4.00 10.11
N THR A 34 -0.47 5.10 9.56
CA THR A 34 -1.01 6.44 9.82
C THR A 34 -2.12 6.69 8.81
N VAL A 35 -3.32 6.90 9.31
CA VAL A 35 -4.51 7.13 8.48
C VAL A 35 -5.13 8.49 8.76
N LEU A 36 -5.68 9.12 7.73
CA LEU A 36 -6.49 10.32 7.85
C LEU A 36 -7.96 9.94 7.70
N VAL A 37 -8.74 10.09 8.77
CA VAL A 37 -10.18 9.90 8.71
C VAL A 37 -10.80 11.06 7.93
N GLN A 38 -11.50 10.77 6.83
CA GLN A 38 -12.18 11.78 6.01
C GLN A 38 -13.66 11.89 6.33
N LYS A 39 -14.30 10.77 6.62
CA LYS A 39 -15.75 10.68 6.90
C LYS A 39 -15.99 9.62 7.97
N GLY A 40 -17.05 9.80 8.75
CA GLY A 40 -17.38 8.89 9.84
C GLY A 40 -16.46 9.04 11.04
N THR A 41 -16.60 8.14 12.01
CA THR A 41 -15.75 8.07 13.19
C THR A 41 -15.16 6.68 13.31
N LEU A 42 -13.84 6.59 13.33
CA LEU A 42 -13.09 5.36 13.56
C LEU A 42 -12.97 5.11 15.06
N ARG A 43 -13.21 3.87 15.50
CA ARG A 43 -13.12 3.48 16.91
C ARG A 43 -12.20 2.30 17.12
N VAL A 44 -11.59 2.25 18.29
CA VAL A 44 -10.87 1.04 18.73
C VAL A 44 -11.86 -0.13 18.77
N GLY A 45 -11.52 -1.23 18.12
CA GLY A 45 -12.38 -2.39 17.97
C GLY A 45 -13.08 -2.49 16.61
N ASP A 46 -13.08 -1.43 15.80
CA ASP A 46 -13.70 -1.48 14.48
C ASP A 46 -12.94 -2.43 13.55
N PRO A 47 -13.64 -3.30 12.82
CA PRO A 47 -13.07 -4.02 11.70
C PRO A 47 -12.85 -3.04 10.53
N ILE A 48 -11.69 -3.12 9.91
CA ILE A 48 -11.33 -2.27 8.76
C ILE A 48 -10.74 -3.09 7.62
N ALA A 49 -11.00 -2.64 6.41
CA ALA A 49 -10.33 -3.07 5.20
C ALA A 49 -9.57 -1.90 4.59
N CYS A 50 -8.37 -2.16 4.09
CA CYS A 50 -7.51 -1.19 3.46
C CYS A 50 -6.75 -1.86 2.31
N GLY A 51 -7.15 -1.60 1.07
CA GLY A 51 -6.57 -2.26 -0.09
C GLY A 51 -6.58 -3.79 0.05
N SER A 52 -5.40 -4.38 -0.03
CA SER A 52 -5.19 -5.83 0.15
C SER A 52 -5.16 -6.28 1.62
N CYS A 53 -5.21 -5.34 2.57
CA CYS A 53 -5.08 -5.60 4.00
C CYS A 53 -6.43 -5.48 4.69
N PHE A 54 -6.60 -6.23 5.76
CA PHE A 54 -7.75 -6.11 6.67
C PHE A 54 -7.30 -6.31 8.11
N GLY A 55 -8.17 -5.99 9.04
CA GLY A 55 -7.86 -6.21 10.46
C GLY A 55 -8.88 -5.56 11.38
N LYS A 56 -8.58 -5.61 12.66
CA LYS A 56 -9.35 -4.96 13.71
C LYS A 56 -8.48 -3.92 14.40
N VAL A 57 -8.95 -2.70 14.49
CA VAL A 57 -8.23 -1.62 15.18
C VAL A 57 -8.01 -1.99 16.64
N ARG A 58 -6.77 -2.36 16.98
CA ARG A 58 -6.39 -2.75 18.36
C ARG A 58 -6.08 -1.55 19.24
N ALA A 59 -5.47 -0.54 18.63
CA ALA A 59 -5.15 0.72 19.29
C ALA A 59 -5.06 1.84 18.26
N MET A 60 -5.33 3.06 18.71
CA MET A 60 -5.11 4.29 17.94
C MET A 60 -4.26 5.25 18.77
N ILE A 61 -3.37 5.95 18.10
CA ILE A 61 -2.44 6.91 18.71
C ILE A 61 -2.57 8.22 17.91
N ASP A 62 -2.72 9.32 18.63
CA ASP A 62 -2.80 10.64 18.01
C ASP A 62 -1.41 11.19 17.63
N ASP A 63 -1.37 12.38 17.03
CA ASP A 63 -0.17 13.12 16.67
C ASP A 63 0.73 13.51 17.84
N GLN A 64 0.21 13.44 19.07
CA GLN A 64 0.95 13.71 20.31
C GLN A 64 1.43 12.42 21.01
N GLY A 65 1.25 11.26 20.38
CA GLY A 65 1.65 9.97 20.96
C GLY A 65 0.69 9.43 22.03
N ARG A 66 -0.50 10.00 22.20
CA ARG A 66 -1.48 9.58 23.19
C ARG A 66 -2.44 8.55 22.60
N ARG A 67 -2.81 7.57 23.41
CA ARG A 67 -3.85 6.60 23.01
C ARG A 67 -5.22 7.26 23.00
N VAL A 68 -5.91 7.15 21.87
CA VAL A 68 -7.28 7.64 21.68
C VAL A 68 -8.23 6.48 21.41
N LYS A 69 -9.50 6.64 21.81
CA LYS A 69 -10.52 5.60 21.60
C LYS A 69 -11.30 5.79 20.31
N GLU A 70 -11.38 7.03 19.82
CA GLU A 70 -12.08 7.38 18.59
C GLU A 70 -11.36 8.52 17.86
N ALA A 71 -11.53 8.55 16.53
CA ALA A 71 -11.02 9.58 15.65
C ALA A 71 -12.13 9.99 14.66
N GLY A 72 -12.52 11.25 14.70
CA GLY A 72 -13.53 11.83 13.80
C GLY A 72 -12.95 12.30 12.48
N PRO A 73 -13.76 12.95 11.64
CA PRO A 73 -13.32 13.52 10.38
C PRO A 73 -12.17 14.52 10.54
N SER A 74 -11.25 14.54 9.56
CA SER A 74 -10.05 15.37 9.50
C SER A 74 -9.03 15.11 10.63
N THR A 75 -9.12 13.94 11.28
CA THR A 75 -8.20 13.55 12.34
C THR A 75 -7.21 12.52 11.82
N PRO A 76 -5.89 12.80 11.83
CA PRO A 76 -4.87 11.80 11.58
C PRO A 76 -4.66 10.95 12.83
N VAL A 77 -4.54 9.63 12.65
CA VAL A 77 -4.23 8.69 13.74
C VAL A 77 -3.36 7.55 13.24
N GLU A 78 -2.41 7.14 14.07
CA GLU A 78 -1.67 5.89 13.89
C GLU A 78 -2.56 4.74 14.38
N ILE A 79 -2.76 3.72 13.56
CA ILE A 79 -3.56 2.53 13.88
C ILE A 79 -2.71 1.28 13.93
N LEU A 80 -3.07 0.37 14.83
CA LEU A 80 -2.46 -0.95 14.97
C LEU A 80 -3.51 -2.04 14.81
N GLY A 81 -3.12 -3.18 14.22
CA GLY A 81 -3.98 -4.36 14.14
C GLY A 81 -4.34 -4.78 12.72
N LEU A 82 -3.68 -4.22 11.71
CA LEU A 82 -3.77 -4.69 10.32
C LEU A 82 -3.03 -6.02 10.12
N SER A 83 -3.51 -6.83 9.18
CA SER A 83 -2.91 -8.12 8.81
C SER A 83 -1.57 -7.99 8.08
N ALA A 84 -1.38 -6.89 7.37
CA ALA A 84 -0.15 -6.55 6.64
C ALA A 84 -0.01 -5.03 6.54
N VAL A 85 1.09 -4.56 5.95
CA VAL A 85 1.36 -3.14 5.73
C VAL A 85 0.61 -2.71 4.47
N PRO A 86 -0.36 -1.76 4.56
CA PRO A 86 -1.07 -1.23 3.39
C PRO A 86 -0.18 -0.28 2.57
N GLU A 87 -0.58 -0.02 1.34
CA GLU A 87 0.08 0.97 0.50
C GLU A 87 -0.35 2.40 0.88
N ALA A 88 0.59 3.34 0.77
CA ALA A 88 0.28 4.76 0.95
C ALA A 88 -0.67 5.24 -0.15
N GLY A 89 -1.68 6.04 0.22
CA GLY A 89 -2.72 6.51 -0.71
C GLY A 89 -3.92 5.57 -0.83
N GLU A 90 -3.88 4.34 -0.28
CA GLU A 90 -5.03 3.45 -0.27
C GLU A 90 -6.17 3.99 0.61
N THR A 91 -7.39 3.71 0.18
CA THR A 91 -8.58 4.03 0.97
C THR A 91 -8.84 2.94 2.00
N PHE A 92 -9.00 3.31 3.27
CA PHE A 92 -9.54 2.40 4.27
C PHE A 92 -11.04 2.63 4.48
N VAL A 93 -11.75 1.56 4.83
CA VAL A 93 -13.17 1.59 5.20
C VAL A 93 -13.40 0.73 6.44
N SER A 94 -14.22 1.20 7.38
CA SER A 94 -14.70 0.35 8.47
C SER A 94 -15.93 -0.45 8.03
N THR A 95 -16.01 -1.69 8.49
CA THR A 95 -17.06 -2.67 8.14
C THR A 95 -17.83 -3.11 9.37
N ASP A 96 -18.90 -3.91 9.20
CA ASP A 96 -19.67 -4.41 10.33
C ASP A 96 -19.02 -5.62 11.00
N SER A 97 -18.20 -6.35 10.25
CA SER A 97 -17.52 -7.55 10.73
C SER A 97 -16.16 -7.73 10.10
N GLU A 98 -15.29 -8.45 10.79
CA GLU A 98 -13.96 -8.82 10.28
C GLU A 98 -14.06 -9.73 9.03
N LYS A 99 -15.13 -10.54 8.94
CA LYS A 99 -15.42 -11.35 7.76
C LYS A 99 -15.68 -10.48 6.53
N GLU A 100 -16.43 -9.41 6.71
CA GLU A 100 -16.69 -8.43 5.64
C GLU A 100 -15.42 -7.69 5.24
N ALA A 101 -14.62 -7.24 6.21
CA ALA A 101 -13.34 -6.61 5.95
C ALA A 101 -12.40 -7.51 5.13
N ARG A 102 -12.33 -8.79 5.47
CA ARG A 102 -11.57 -9.78 4.70
C ARG A 102 -12.11 -9.96 3.29
N ALA A 103 -13.43 -10.05 3.12
CA ALA A 103 -14.03 -10.18 1.79
C ALA A 103 -13.72 -8.97 0.89
N PHE A 104 -13.69 -7.75 1.45
CA PHE A 104 -13.26 -6.55 0.71
C PHE A 104 -11.80 -6.66 0.27
N ALA A 105 -10.89 -7.07 1.16
CA ALA A 105 -9.48 -7.26 0.82
C ALA A 105 -9.29 -8.33 -0.26
N ASP A 106 -9.96 -9.47 -0.16
CA ASP A 106 -9.91 -10.54 -1.16
C ASP A 106 -10.43 -10.08 -2.53
N THR A 107 -11.51 -9.27 -2.56
CA THR A 107 -12.03 -8.66 -3.79
C THR A 107 -11.02 -7.70 -4.40
N TYR A 108 -10.43 -6.82 -3.59
CA TYR A 108 -9.41 -5.88 -4.05
C TYR A 108 -8.20 -6.58 -4.66
N ILE A 109 -7.72 -7.66 -4.03
CA ILE A 109 -6.60 -8.48 -4.54
C ILE A 109 -6.96 -9.08 -5.91
N SER A 110 -8.17 -9.63 -6.05
CA SER A 110 -8.61 -10.24 -7.30
C SER A 110 -8.76 -9.22 -8.44
N GLU A 111 -9.31 -8.03 -8.15
CA GLU A 111 -9.43 -6.94 -9.12
C GLU A 111 -8.07 -6.38 -9.53
N SER A 112 -7.16 -6.18 -8.58
CA SER A 112 -5.79 -5.73 -8.86
C SER A 112 -5.03 -6.72 -9.73
N LYS A 113 -5.18 -8.03 -9.45
CA LYS A 113 -4.60 -9.09 -10.28
C LYS A 113 -5.15 -9.09 -11.70
N ASN A 114 -6.47 -8.92 -11.85
CA ASN A 114 -7.10 -8.86 -13.18
C ASN A 114 -6.63 -7.64 -13.97
N LYS A 115 -6.53 -6.46 -13.35
CA LYS A 115 -5.97 -5.27 -13.97
C LYS A 115 -4.53 -5.47 -14.44
N LEU A 116 -3.68 -6.08 -13.63
CA LEU A 116 -2.30 -6.39 -14.01
C LEU A 116 -2.24 -7.33 -15.22
N ILE A 117 -3.13 -8.32 -15.30
CA ILE A 117 -3.21 -9.25 -16.45
C ILE A 117 -3.68 -8.50 -17.71
N GLU A 118 -4.67 -7.61 -17.59
CA GLU A 118 -5.17 -6.80 -18.70
C GLU A 118 -4.11 -5.81 -19.20
N ASP A 119 -3.44 -5.10 -18.29
CA ASP A 119 -2.34 -4.18 -18.62
C ASP A 119 -1.15 -4.91 -19.26
N THR A 120 -0.85 -6.12 -18.81
CA THR A 120 0.22 -6.94 -19.40
C THR A 120 -0.17 -7.40 -20.81
N LYS A 121 -1.41 -7.83 -21.01
CA LYS A 121 -1.91 -8.20 -22.34
C LYS A 121 -1.95 -7.02 -23.32
N ALA A 122 -2.33 -5.83 -22.84
CA ALA A 122 -2.35 -4.61 -23.66
C ALA A 122 -0.95 -4.13 -24.06
N LYS A 123 0.06 -4.39 -23.23
CA LYS A 123 1.46 -4.02 -23.48
C LYS A 123 2.23 -5.03 -24.33
N MET A 124 1.76 -6.26 -24.45
CA MET A 124 2.35 -7.28 -25.32
C MET A 124 1.78 -7.18 -26.74
N SER A 125 2.06 -6.09 -27.44
CA SER A 125 1.84 -6.03 -28.88
C SER A 125 2.89 -6.92 -29.60
N LEU A 126 2.52 -7.44 -30.78
CA LEU A 126 3.45 -8.21 -31.62
C LEU A 126 4.73 -7.41 -31.94
N ASP A 127 4.61 -6.09 -32.07
CA ASP A 127 5.74 -5.19 -32.35
C ASP A 127 6.73 -5.11 -31.15
N ASP A 128 6.22 -5.18 -29.90
CA ASP A 128 7.07 -5.23 -28.71
C ASP A 128 7.81 -6.57 -28.59
N LEU A 129 7.17 -7.68 -28.98
CA LEU A 129 7.81 -8.99 -29.08
C LEU A 129 8.90 -9.02 -30.15
N PHE A 130 8.66 -8.44 -31.34
CA PHE A 130 9.68 -8.32 -32.38
C PHE A 130 10.84 -7.41 -31.93
N SER A 131 10.56 -6.32 -31.24
CA SER A 131 11.59 -5.43 -30.69
C SER A 131 12.44 -6.11 -29.60
N GLN A 132 11.83 -6.94 -28.74
CA GLN A 132 12.55 -7.76 -27.76
C GLN A 132 13.41 -8.86 -28.41
N ILE A 133 12.96 -9.45 -29.50
CA ILE A 133 13.74 -10.45 -30.24
C ILE A 133 14.92 -9.80 -30.97
N GLN A 134 14.76 -8.59 -31.51
CA GLN A 134 15.85 -7.83 -32.15
C GLN A 134 16.86 -7.26 -31.14
N SER A 135 16.43 -6.92 -29.92
CA SER A 135 17.30 -6.40 -28.86
C SER A 135 18.00 -7.50 -28.04
N GLY A 136 18.18 -8.69 -28.57
CA GLY A 136 18.75 -9.91 -27.95
C GLY A 136 20.08 -9.80 -27.19
N ASN A 137 20.53 -8.58 -26.85
CA ASN A 137 21.73 -8.30 -26.06
C ASN A 137 21.51 -7.34 -24.90
N VAL A 138 20.25 -6.94 -24.60
CA VAL A 138 20.00 -6.04 -23.46
C VAL A 138 20.14 -6.83 -22.16
N LYS A 139 21.07 -6.41 -21.31
CA LYS A 139 21.26 -7.01 -19.99
C LYS A 139 20.12 -6.57 -19.06
N GLU A 140 19.57 -7.51 -18.29
CA GLU A 140 18.58 -7.20 -17.26
C GLU A 140 19.26 -7.13 -15.90
N LEU A 141 18.94 -6.08 -15.12
CA LEU A 141 19.35 -5.94 -13.74
C LEU A 141 18.12 -6.09 -12.85
N ASN A 142 17.98 -7.26 -12.24
CA ASN A 142 16.89 -7.58 -11.34
C ASN A 142 17.21 -7.12 -9.92
N ILE A 143 16.36 -6.25 -9.32
CA ILE A 143 16.58 -5.63 -8.03
C ILE A 143 15.42 -5.94 -7.09
N ILE A 144 15.73 -6.22 -5.82
CA ILE A 144 14.79 -6.25 -4.72
C ILE A 144 15.00 -4.97 -3.88
N VAL A 145 13.92 -4.27 -3.57
CA VAL A 145 13.95 -3.03 -2.77
C VAL A 145 13.30 -3.28 -1.43
N LYS A 146 14.03 -2.98 -0.35
CA LYS A 146 13.50 -3.01 1.02
C LYS A 146 13.77 -1.67 1.69
N ALA A 147 12.78 -1.14 2.39
CA ALA A 147 12.88 0.11 3.14
C ALA A 147 12.10 0.02 4.46
N ASP A 148 12.18 1.04 5.28
CA ASP A 148 11.51 1.14 6.58
C ASP A 148 10.02 1.48 6.43
N VAL A 149 9.67 2.28 5.42
CA VAL A 149 8.29 2.69 5.13
C VAL A 149 7.92 2.46 3.67
N GLN A 150 6.64 2.26 3.41
CA GLN A 150 6.13 1.94 2.07
C GLN A 150 6.41 3.05 1.05
N GLY A 151 6.26 4.32 1.44
CA GLY A 151 6.55 5.46 0.56
C GLY A 151 7.99 5.50 0.06
N SER A 152 8.96 5.10 0.90
CA SER A 152 10.37 4.98 0.53
C SER A 152 10.59 3.88 -0.50
N VAL A 153 9.93 2.72 -0.34
CA VAL A 153 9.98 1.61 -1.32
C VAL A 153 9.53 2.10 -2.69
N GLU A 154 8.39 2.78 -2.77
CA GLU A 154 7.81 3.27 -4.01
C GLU A 154 8.71 4.33 -4.68
N ALA A 155 9.23 5.28 -3.90
CA ALA A 155 10.13 6.34 -4.41
C ALA A 155 11.42 5.76 -5.00
N VAL A 156 12.05 4.82 -4.30
CA VAL A 156 13.28 4.15 -4.76
C VAL A 156 13.00 3.31 -6.00
N LYS A 157 11.91 2.53 -6.03
CA LYS A 157 11.50 1.74 -7.19
C LYS A 157 11.30 2.59 -8.43
N GLN A 158 10.56 3.71 -8.32
CA GLN A 158 10.36 4.64 -9.44
C GLN A 158 11.67 5.26 -9.93
N SER A 159 12.59 5.58 -9.02
CA SER A 159 13.88 6.16 -9.36
C SER A 159 14.78 5.15 -10.06
N LEU A 160 14.82 3.90 -9.60
CA LEU A 160 15.62 2.83 -10.19
C LEU A 160 15.16 2.48 -11.61
N VAL A 161 13.86 2.36 -11.85
CA VAL A 161 13.31 2.07 -13.19
C VAL A 161 13.69 3.15 -14.21
N LYS A 162 13.78 4.42 -13.79
CA LYS A 162 14.20 5.53 -14.67
C LYS A 162 15.68 5.48 -15.08
N LEU A 163 16.50 4.68 -14.43
CA LEU A 163 17.91 4.49 -14.78
C LEU A 163 18.12 3.48 -15.91
N SER A 164 17.07 2.82 -16.37
CA SER A 164 17.14 1.93 -17.54
C SER A 164 17.62 2.68 -18.79
N ASN A 165 18.50 2.04 -19.55
CA ASN A 165 19.05 2.56 -20.80
C ASN A 165 19.04 1.47 -21.87
N GLU A 166 19.60 1.74 -23.07
CA GLU A 166 19.64 0.82 -24.19
C GLU A 166 20.49 -0.44 -23.96
N GLU A 167 21.44 -0.40 -23.00
CA GLU A 167 22.33 -1.52 -22.68
C GLU A 167 21.82 -2.36 -21.50
N VAL A 168 21.16 -1.70 -20.52
CA VAL A 168 20.70 -2.34 -19.26
C VAL A 168 19.29 -1.90 -18.92
N VAL A 169 18.40 -2.87 -18.77
CA VAL A 169 17.04 -2.66 -18.25
C VAL A 169 17.01 -2.98 -16.77
N VAL A 170 16.64 -1.98 -15.95
CA VAL A 170 16.46 -2.15 -14.51
C VAL A 170 15.04 -2.61 -14.22
N LYS A 171 14.91 -3.80 -13.64
CA LYS A 171 13.62 -4.38 -13.21
C LYS A 171 13.59 -4.51 -11.69
N VAL A 172 12.60 -3.88 -11.04
CA VAL A 172 12.33 -4.16 -9.63
C VAL A 172 11.37 -5.33 -9.53
N ILE A 173 11.92 -6.50 -9.20
CA ILE A 173 11.18 -7.77 -9.14
C ILE A 173 10.34 -7.90 -7.85
N HIS A 174 10.78 -7.27 -6.77
CA HIS A 174 10.04 -7.23 -5.51
C HIS A 174 10.36 -5.95 -4.73
N GLY A 175 9.34 -5.39 -4.08
CA GLY A 175 9.47 -4.29 -3.13
C GLY A 175 8.70 -4.57 -1.86
N GLY A 176 9.26 -4.23 -0.70
CA GLY A 176 8.58 -4.48 0.56
C GLY A 176 9.18 -3.73 1.73
N VAL A 177 8.38 -3.61 2.79
CA VAL A 177 8.78 -2.92 4.01
C VAL A 177 9.47 -3.89 4.98
N GLY A 178 10.49 -3.40 5.68
CA GLY A 178 11.24 -4.14 6.69
C GLY A 178 12.62 -4.60 6.23
N ALA A 179 13.25 -5.48 7.02
CA ALA A 179 14.59 -6.00 6.74
C ALA A 179 14.58 -7.03 5.60
N ILE A 180 15.74 -7.21 4.98
CA ILE A 180 15.96 -8.30 4.03
C ILE A 180 15.85 -9.63 4.78
N ASN A 181 15.11 -10.58 4.23
CA ASN A 181 14.90 -11.91 4.78
C ASN A 181 15.35 -13.02 3.81
N GLU A 182 15.29 -14.24 4.26
CA GLU A 182 15.71 -15.41 3.48
C GLU A 182 14.92 -15.57 2.18
N SER A 183 13.61 -15.29 2.21
CA SER A 183 12.76 -15.36 1.02
C SER A 183 13.17 -14.32 -0.04
N ASP A 184 13.63 -13.15 0.36
CA ASP A 184 14.13 -12.12 -0.55
C ASP A 184 15.40 -12.60 -1.26
N ILE A 185 16.30 -13.28 -0.54
CA ILE A 185 17.55 -13.83 -1.08
C ILE A 185 17.26 -14.99 -2.05
N ILE A 186 16.34 -15.87 -1.70
CA ILE A 186 15.90 -16.97 -2.57
C ILE A 186 15.29 -16.41 -3.86
N LEU A 187 14.42 -15.39 -3.75
CA LEU A 187 13.82 -14.74 -4.92
C LEU A 187 14.88 -14.08 -5.81
N ALA A 188 15.83 -13.35 -5.22
CA ALA A 188 16.93 -12.74 -5.97
C ALA A 188 17.76 -13.79 -6.71
N SER A 189 18.11 -14.88 -6.05
CA SER A 189 18.87 -15.99 -6.65
C SER A 189 18.12 -16.72 -7.76
N ALA A 190 16.80 -16.81 -7.66
CA ALA A 190 15.95 -17.46 -8.67
C ALA A 190 15.63 -16.56 -9.89
N SER A 191 15.92 -15.26 -9.78
CA SER A 191 15.57 -14.25 -10.80
C SER A 191 16.79 -13.84 -11.65
N ASN A 192 17.89 -14.54 -11.54
CA ASN A 192 19.13 -14.26 -12.27
C ASN A 192 19.11 -14.89 -13.65
#